data_a66771efad70dfa50da3c81402899539
#
_entry.id   a66771efad70dfa50da3c81402899539
#
_cell.length_a   1.000
_cell.length_b   1.000
_cell.length_c   1.000
_cell.angle_alpha   90.00
_cell.angle_beta   90.00
_cell.angle_gamma   90.00
#
_symmetry.space_group_name_H-M   'P 1'
#
loop_
_entity.id
_entity.type
_entity.pdbx_description
1 polymer ?
#
loop_
_entity_poly.entity_id
_entity_poly.type
_entity_poly.pdbx_seq_one_letter_code
_entity_poly.pdbx_strand_id
1 'polypeptide(L)'
;DRMVGYSISPLLWMKIKRGLSAGRVQSVALRMLCDREEEINAFIPKEYWDMDAVLKYKNKEFTVSFYGDKKGKVEITGKEQLDKIIEQIKDSKFSVNDIKKGNRTRKAPIPFTTSTMQQEASKALNFSTQKTMRIAQQLYEGVEIKGRGSIGLITYLRTDSTRVSETAEAQVKEFIEGNYGDDYMATEIVSKKSSKKIQDAHEAIRPTDVSLTPDMVKAQLPRDQFRLYQLIWKRFVASRMKNAVYDTFNVKIGAGEYVFNASTSKIGFDGFMKIYTDSDNEKVVTNNTIAKLDKDSELEFVKFEENQHFTQPPAHFTEAALVKAMEEQGIGRPSTYAPTIGTIVGRRYVTKEKKNLYVTELGEAVNNVMKTAFSVIVDTEFTANMESLLDSVEEGKIEWKTIIRNFYPDLELMVKDAEQKLEKIQIADEESDEICEECGRRMVIKYGPH
;
A
#
# COMPACT_ATOMS: atom_id res chain seq x y z
N ASP A 1 8.38 -2.64 -25.45
CA ASP A 1 8.95 -3.49 -24.37
C ASP A 1 9.80 -4.64 -24.91
N ARG A 2 9.35 -5.38 -25.95
CA ARG A 2 10.17 -6.46 -26.55
C ARG A 2 11.48 -5.96 -27.12
N MET A 3 11.48 -4.83 -27.83
CA MET A 3 12.69 -4.23 -28.40
C MET A 3 13.68 -3.88 -27.29
N VAL A 4 13.23 -3.22 -26.23
CA VAL A 4 14.08 -2.92 -25.05
C VAL A 4 14.67 -4.20 -24.47
N GLY A 5 13.82 -5.21 -24.23
CA GLY A 5 14.27 -6.48 -23.65
C GLY A 5 15.29 -7.22 -24.49
N TYR A 6 15.06 -7.35 -25.80
CA TYR A 6 15.96 -8.06 -26.70
C TYR A 6 17.26 -7.29 -26.98
N SER A 7 17.23 -5.97 -26.95
CA SER A 7 18.44 -5.16 -27.18
C SER A 7 19.33 -5.07 -25.94
N ILE A 8 18.75 -4.89 -24.75
CA ILE A 8 19.51 -4.63 -23.52
C ILE A 8 19.90 -5.93 -22.80
N SER A 9 19.04 -6.97 -22.80
CA SER A 9 19.35 -8.19 -22.04
C SER A 9 20.65 -8.88 -22.48
N PRO A 10 20.99 -9.00 -23.79
CA PRO A 10 22.27 -9.54 -24.20
C PRO A 10 23.46 -8.72 -23.69
N LEU A 11 23.33 -7.40 -23.63
CA LEU A 11 24.37 -6.52 -23.07
C LEU A 11 24.62 -6.82 -21.58
N LEU A 12 23.55 -6.99 -20.79
CA LEU A 12 23.69 -7.41 -19.39
C LEU A 12 24.38 -8.78 -19.25
N TRP A 13 24.15 -9.70 -20.23
CA TRP A 13 24.84 -11.01 -20.21
C TRP A 13 26.32 -10.90 -20.45
N MET A 14 26.74 -9.99 -21.34
CA MET A 14 28.15 -9.76 -21.64
C MET A 14 28.85 -9.03 -20.50
N LYS A 15 28.20 -8.06 -19.92
CA LYS A 15 28.81 -7.13 -18.94
C LYS A 15 28.70 -7.59 -17.49
N ILE A 16 27.68 -8.39 -17.14
CA ILE A 16 27.44 -8.87 -15.78
C ILE A 16 27.39 -10.40 -15.75
N LYS A 17 26.26 -11.01 -16.13
CA LYS A 17 26.02 -12.46 -16.01
C LYS A 17 24.90 -12.93 -16.96
N ARG A 18 25.04 -14.14 -17.52
CA ARG A 18 23.99 -14.78 -18.32
C ARG A 18 22.69 -14.94 -17.53
N GLY A 19 21.56 -14.88 -18.26
CA GLY A 19 20.23 -15.08 -17.71
C GLY A 19 19.56 -13.84 -17.12
N LEU A 20 20.24 -12.69 -17.11
CA LEU A 20 19.65 -11.41 -16.71
C LEU A 20 18.69 -10.88 -17.78
N SER A 21 17.75 -10.05 -17.38
CA SER A 21 16.84 -9.36 -18.31
C SER A 21 16.65 -7.91 -17.92
N ALA A 22 16.48 -7.07 -18.92
CA ALA A 22 16.00 -5.70 -18.75
C ALA A 22 14.67 -5.54 -19.49
N GLY A 23 13.88 -4.61 -19.02
CA GLY A 23 12.63 -4.20 -19.65
C GLY A 23 12.18 -2.90 -19.02
N ARG A 24 11.47 -2.07 -19.76
CA ARG A 24 11.11 -0.72 -19.33
C ARG A 24 10.50 -0.71 -17.93
N VAL A 25 9.35 -1.36 -17.75
CA VAL A 25 8.62 -1.36 -16.46
C VAL A 25 9.40 -2.06 -15.34
N GLN A 26 10.03 -3.21 -15.63
CA GLN A 26 10.81 -3.95 -14.62
C GLN A 26 12.05 -3.18 -14.13
N SER A 27 12.73 -2.46 -15.03
CA SER A 27 13.92 -1.69 -14.67
C SER A 27 13.56 -0.44 -13.86
N VAL A 28 12.42 0.20 -14.16
CA VAL A 28 11.91 1.30 -13.34
C VAL A 28 11.46 0.79 -11.95
N ALA A 29 10.76 -0.35 -11.88
CA ALA A 29 10.40 -0.93 -10.59
C ALA A 29 11.63 -1.28 -9.74
N LEU A 30 12.70 -1.82 -10.36
CA LEU A 30 13.98 -2.06 -9.67
C LEU A 30 14.62 -0.74 -9.20
N ARG A 31 14.63 0.29 -10.05
CA ARG A 31 15.14 1.61 -9.68
C ARG A 31 14.41 2.18 -8.47
N MET A 32 13.07 2.12 -8.44
CA MET A 32 12.28 2.59 -7.28
C MET A 32 12.68 1.90 -5.98
N LEU A 33 13.03 0.62 -6.04
CA LEU A 33 13.53 -0.12 -4.88
C LEU A 33 14.93 0.34 -4.49
N CYS A 34 15.85 0.50 -5.45
CA CYS A 34 17.21 1.00 -5.20
C CYS A 34 17.20 2.42 -4.61
N ASP A 35 16.41 3.32 -5.19
CA ASP A 35 16.27 4.69 -4.70
C ASP A 35 15.73 4.69 -3.24
N ARG A 36 14.82 3.77 -2.89
CA ARG A 36 14.34 3.58 -1.51
C ARG A 36 15.43 3.06 -0.56
N GLU A 37 16.27 2.13 -0.99
CA GLU A 37 17.43 1.66 -0.21
C GLU A 37 18.42 2.81 0.02
N GLU A 38 18.68 3.63 -1.01
CA GLU A 38 19.51 4.83 -0.88
C GLU A 38 18.94 5.80 0.16
N GLU A 39 17.60 6.06 0.13
CA GLU A 39 16.92 6.89 1.12
C GLU A 39 17.05 6.33 2.55
N ILE A 40 16.88 5.02 2.72
CA ILE A 40 17.00 4.34 4.02
C ILE A 40 18.43 4.46 4.55
N ASN A 41 19.42 4.16 3.70
CA ASN A 41 20.84 4.17 4.07
C ASN A 41 21.37 5.57 4.37
N ALA A 42 20.87 6.59 3.69
CA ALA A 42 21.22 7.99 3.91
C ALA A 42 20.48 8.65 5.08
N PHE A 43 19.49 7.95 5.67
CA PHE A 43 18.65 8.52 6.70
C PHE A 43 19.40 8.71 8.01
N ILE A 44 19.32 9.92 8.56
CA ILE A 44 19.88 10.26 9.87
C ILE A 44 18.73 10.45 10.86
N PRO A 45 18.61 9.58 11.87
CA PRO A 45 17.58 9.72 12.90
C PRO A 45 17.72 11.03 13.65
N LYS A 46 16.60 11.74 13.85
CA LYS A 46 16.51 12.93 14.66
C LYS A 46 15.77 12.61 15.95
N GLU A 47 16.33 13.00 17.07
CA GLU A 47 15.71 12.88 18.38
C GLU A 47 14.53 13.86 18.51
N TYR A 48 13.46 13.39 19.12
CA TYR A 48 12.36 14.20 19.58
C TYR A 48 11.73 13.55 20.81
N TRP A 49 11.01 14.35 21.57
CA TRP A 49 10.35 13.89 22.78
C TRP A 49 8.86 14.17 22.70
N ASP A 50 8.07 13.32 23.32
CA ASP A 50 6.70 13.61 23.68
C ASP A 50 6.51 13.46 25.20
N MET A 51 5.43 14.01 25.69
CA MET A 51 5.07 13.96 27.08
C MET A 51 3.57 13.72 27.22
N ASP A 52 3.25 12.73 28.00
CA ASP A 52 1.88 12.50 28.44
C ASP A 52 1.74 12.86 29.92
N ALA A 53 0.55 13.31 30.30
CA ALA A 53 0.18 13.45 31.69
C ALA A 53 -0.92 12.44 32.04
N VAL A 54 -0.72 11.68 33.08
CA VAL A 54 -1.75 10.81 33.64
C VAL A 54 -2.55 11.63 34.63
N LEU A 55 -3.84 11.75 34.36
CA LEU A 55 -4.79 12.49 35.20
C LEU A 55 -5.86 11.54 35.72
N LYS A 56 -6.50 11.92 36.83
CA LYS A 56 -7.56 11.14 37.46
C LYS A 56 -8.84 11.97 37.54
N TYR A 57 -9.94 11.36 37.18
CA TYR A 57 -11.29 11.91 37.29
C TYR A 57 -12.21 10.86 37.91
N LYS A 58 -12.85 11.20 39.04
CA LYS A 58 -13.74 10.28 39.77
C LYS A 58 -13.14 8.88 39.98
N ASN A 59 -11.90 8.84 40.50
CA ASN A 59 -11.12 7.61 40.73
C ASN A 59 -10.76 6.78 39.50
N LYS A 60 -10.85 7.34 38.29
CA LYS A 60 -10.43 6.69 37.04
C LYS A 60 -9.31 7.47 36.38
N GLU A 61 -8.21 6.79 36.11
CA GLU A 61 -7.07 7.36 35.41
C GLU A 61 -7.30 7.41 33.90
N PHE A 62 -6.77 8.43 33.26
CA PHE A 62 -6.72 8.59 31.83
C PHE A 62 -5.50 9.41 31.44
N THR A 63 -5.01 9.19 30.23
CA THR A 63 -3.81 9.86 29.71
C THR A 63 -4.20 10.98 28.77
N VAL A 64 -3.47 12.08 28.85
CA VAL A 64 -3.58 13.25 27.98
C VAL A 64 -2.22 13.59 27.41
N SER A 65 -2.14 13.89 26.13
CA SER A 65 -0.87 14.15 25.45
C SER A 65 -0.58 15.63 25.34
N PHE A 66 0.66 16.00 25.59
CA PHE A 66 1.14 17.36 25.42
C PHE A 66 0.91 17.85 23.99
N TYR A 67 0.38 19.05 23.85
CA TYR A 67 0.12 19.64 22.55
C TYR A 67 1.05 20.82 22.26
N GLY A 68 1.25 21.68 23.25
CA GLY A 68 2.02 22.89 23.11
C GLY A 68 1.58 23.96 24.08
N ASP A 69 1.64 25.23 23.66
CA ASP A 69 1.23 26.36 24.44
C ASP A 69 -0.07 27.02 23.90
N LYS A 70 -0.46 28.15 24.48
CA LYS A 70 -1.63 28.93 24.04
C LYS A 70 -1.51 29.48 22.60
N LYS A 71 -0.28 29.55 22.07
CA LYS A 71 0.00 30.08 20.74
C LYS A 71 -0.10 28.98 19.67
N GLY A 72 0.14 27.70 20.04
CA GLY A 72 0.03 26.59 19.11
C GLY A 72 0.78 25.34 19.53
N LYS A 73 0.98 24.44 18.55
CA LYS A 73 1.74 23.20 18.76
C LYS A 73 3.22 23.51 19.02
N VAL A 74 3.78 22.84 20.02
CA VAL A 74 5.22 22.92 20.36
C VAL A 74 5.81 21.53 20.17
N GLU A 75 6.90 21.45 19.42
CA GLU A 75 7.70 20.24 19.28
C GLU A 75 8.84 20.27 20.29
N ILE A 76 9.01 19.16 21.01
CA ILE A 76 10.05 19.01 22.01
C ILE A 76 11.22 18.28 21.34
N THR A 77 12.31 19.00 21.11
CA THR A 77 13.47 18.52 20.35
C THR A 77 14.59 17.95 21.23
N GLY A 78 14.43 17.98 22.56
CA GLY A 78 15.42 17.42 23.45
C GLY A 78 14.97 17.44 24.91
N LYS A 79 15.69 16.68 25.76
CA LYS A 79 15.38 16.46 27.15
C LYS A 79 15.38 17.75 27.97
N GLU A 80 16.34 18.68 27.73
CA GLU A 80 16.42 19.97 28.46
C GLU A 80 15.18 20.84 28.24
N GLN A 81 14.60 20.81 27.03
CA GLN A 81 13.37 21.56 26.75
C GLN A 81 12.20 20.92 27.49
N LEU A 82 12.12 19.58 27.49
CA LEU A 82 11.11 18.82 28.21
C LEU A 82 11.15 19.15 29.73
N ASP A 83 12.34 19.08 30.33
CA ASP A 83 12.54 19.34 31.76
C ASP A 83 12.11 20.74 32.14
N LYS A 84 12.40 21.75 31.30
CA LYS A 84 11.94 23.15 31.53
C LYS A 84 10.42 23.25 31.49
N ILE A 85 9.75 22.55 30.57
CA ILE A 85 8.29 22.53 30.48
C ILE A 85 7.71 21.89 31.74
N ILE A 86 8.23 20.72 32.15
CA ILE A 86 7.76 20.00 33.34
C ILE A 86 7.93 20.91 34.60
N GLU A 87 9.08 21.55 34.75
CA GLU A 87 9.33 22.44 35.89
C GLU A 87 8.31 23.60 35.98
N GLN A 88 7.88 24.11 34.83
CA GLN A 88 6.89 25.19 34.77
C GLN A 88 5.46 24.74 35.08
N ILE A 89 5.15 23.42 34.91
CA ILE A 89 3.79 22.94 35.10
C ILE A 89 3.62 21.96 36.25
N LYS A 90 4.71 21.55 36.94
CA LYS A 90 4.65 20.54 38.02
C LYS A 90 3.66 20.90 39.14
N ASP A 91 3.55 22.21 39.46
CA ASP A 91 2.68 22.72 40.49
C ASP A 91 1.38 23.35 39.93
N SER A 92 1.15 23.19 38.62
CA SER A 92 -0.01 23.77 37.95
C SER A 92 -1.25 22.90 38.15
N LYS A 93 -2.41 23.52 38.38
CA LYS A 93 -3.69 22.82 38.36
C LYS A 93 -4.10 22.49 36.92
N PHE A 94 -4.44 21.25 36.70
CA PHE A 94 -5.03 20.79 35.40
C PHE A 94 -6.50 21.17 35.37
N SER A 95 -6.94 21.83 34.29
CA SER A 95 -8.33 22.24 34.11
C SER A 95 -8.79 22.02 32.68
N VAL A 96 -10.07 21.72 32.51
CA VAL A 96 -10.67 21.54 31.17
C VAL A 96 -10.91 22.91 30.55
N ASN A 97 -10.16 23.25 29.50
CA ASN A 97 -10.27 24.53 28.82
C ASN A 97 -11.32 24.56 27.74
N ASP A 98 -11.41 23.48 26.95
CA ASP A 98 -12.33 23.40 25.81
C ASP A 98 -12.75 21.94 25.57
N ILE A 99 -14.00 21.78 25.14
CA ILE A 99 -14.57 20.50 24.77
C ILE A 99 -15.25 20.64 23.42
N LYS A 100 -14.80 19.83 22.45
CA LYS A 100 -15.41 19.78 21.12
C LYS A 100 -16.03 18.41 20.90
N LYS A 101 -17.36 18.41 20.73
CA LYS A 101 -18.13 17.24 20.28
C LYS A 101 -18.37 17.39 18.79
N GLY A 102 -18.25 16.31 18.05
CA GLY A 102 -18.47 16.32 16.61
C GLY A 102 -18.58 14.92 16.05
N ASN A 103 -18.73 14.82 14.76
CA ASN A 103 -18.80 13.56 14.05
C ASN A 103 -17.67 13.44 13.06
N ARG A 104 -17.06 12.27 12.98
CA ARG A 104 -16.10 11.90 11.94
C ARG A 104 -16.72 10.83 11.05
N THR A 105 -16.81 11.12 9.77
CA THR A 105 -17.29 10.15 8.79
C THR A 105 -16.13 9.35 8.22
N ARG A 106 -16.26 8.03 8.22
CA ARG A 106 -15.41 7.12 7.48
C ARG A 106 -16.11 6.69 6.21
N LYS A 107 -15.55 7.05 5.07
CA LYS A 107 -16.13 6.74 3.77
C LYS A 107 -16.10 5.25 3.48
N ALA A 108 -17.16 4.76 2.86
CA ALA A 108 -17.22 3.42 2.31
C ALA A 108 -16.10 3.23 1.27
N PRO A 109 -15.48 2.04 1.19
CA PRO A 109 -14.44 1.79 0.23
C PRO A 109 -15.01 1.71 -1.19
N ILE A 110 -14.20 2.03 -2.18
CA ILE A 110 -14.57 1.78 -3.59
C ILE A 110 -14.38 0.30 -3.93
N PRO A 111 -15.07 -0.23 -4.97
CA PRO A 111 -14.84 -1.58 -5.46
C PRO A 111 -13.38 -1.81 -5.86
N PHE A 112 -12.96 -3.06 -5.92
CA PHE A 112 -11.59 -3.38 -6.29
C PHE A 112 -11.26 -3.09 -7.75
N THR A 113 -10.09 -2.49 -7.95
CA THR A 113 -9.29 -2.60 -9.15
C THR A 113 -8.25 -3.71 -8.96
N THR A 114 -7.51 -4.08 -10.02
CA THR A 114 -6.41 -5.06 -9.90
C THR A 114 -5.40 -4.64 -8.84
N SER A 115 -4.98 -3.39 -8.86
CA SER A 115 -4.00 -2.84 -7.92
C SER A 115 -4.51 -2.91 -6.48
N THR A 116 -5.71 -2.40 -6.21
CA THR A 116 -6.27 -2.37 -4.85
C THR A 116 -6.60 -3.78 -4.32
N MET A 117 -6.99 -4.72 -5.21
CA MET A 117 -7.16 -6.12 -4.84
C MET A 117 -5.83 -6.77 -4.43
N GLN A 118 -4.75 -6.54 -5.18
CA GLN A 118 -3.43 -7.06 -4.84
C GLN A 118 -2.92 -6.49 -3.51
N GLN A 119 -3.10 -5.19 -3.29
CA GLN A 119 -2.72 -4.53 -2.04
C GLN A 119 -3.45 -5.12 -0.84
N GLU A 120 -4.77 -5.23 -0.92
CA GLU A 120 -5.57 -5.72 0.21
C GLU A 120 -5.39 -7.23 0.44
N ALA A 121 -5.28 -8.03 -0.62
CA ALA A 121 -4.96 -9.46 -0.50
C ALA A 121 -3.58 -9.69 0.14
N SER A 122 -2.59 -8.86 -0.14
CA SER A 122 -1.29 -8.92 0.51
C SER A 122 -1.39 -8.59 2.00
N LYS A 123 -2.14 -7.55 2.37
CA LYS A 123 -2.29 -7.11 3.76
C LYS A 123 -3.13 -8.10 4.58
N ALA A 124 -4.34 -8.41 4.12
CA ALA A 124 -5.33 -9.18 4.87
C ALA A 124 -5.14 -10.71 4.77
N LEU A 125 -4.69 -11.21 3.61
CA LEU A 125 -4.58 -12.64 3.34
C LEU A 125 -3.14 -13.15 3.34
N ASN A 126 -2.17 -12.25 3.34
CA ASN A 126 -0.74 -12.54 3.16
C ASN A 126 -0.44 -13.27 1.83
N PHE A 127 -1.14 -12.87 0.75
CA PHE A 127 -0.91 -13.39 -0.59
C PHE A 127 0.12 -12.52 -1.32
N SER A 128 1.00 -13.16 -2.11
CA SER A 128 1.81 -12.42 -3.07
C SER A 128 0.94 -11.92 -4.22
N THR A 129 1.42 -10.91 -4.94
CA THR A 129 0.73 -10.37 -6.12
C THR A 129 0.47 -11.46 -7.18
N GLN A 130 1.46 -12.32 -7.44
CA GLN A 130 1.30 -13.46 -8.34
C GLN A 130 0.26 -14.47 -7.87
N LYS A 131 0.29 -14.83 -6.56
CA LYS A 131 -0.70 -15.75 -5.98
C LYS A 131 -2.10 -15.16 -6.09
N THR A 132 -2.27 -13.88 -5.78
CA THR A 132 -3.55 -13.17 -5.89
C THR A 132 -4.09 -13.25 -7.31
N MET A 133 -3.26 -12.93 -8.32
CA MET A 133 -3.69 -12.97 -9.71
C MET A 133 -4.02 -14.39 -10.21
N ARG A 134 -3.25 -15.38 -9.80
CA ARG A 134 -3.54 -16.80 -10.14
C ARG A 134 -4.88 -17.25 -9.58
N ILE A 135 -5.16 -16.94 -8.32
CA ILE A 135 -6.43 -17.32 -7.69
C ILE A 135 -7.59 -16.53 -8.29
N ALA A 136 -7.42 -15.23 -8.54
CA ALA A 136 -8.43 -14.42 -9.20
C ALA A 136 -8.75 -14.94 -10.61
N GLN A 137 -7.73 -15.40 -11.37
CA GLN A 137 -7.94 -16.02 -12.68
C GLN A 137 -8.81 -17.28 -12.58
N GLN A 138 -8.56 -18.13 -11.58
CA GLN A 138 -9.38 -19.34 -11.34
C GLN A 138 -10.83 -18.99 -11.00
N LEU A 139 -11.05 -17.98 -10.16
CA LEU A 139 -12.39 -17.51 -9.81
C LEU A 139 -13.14 -16.90 -10.99
N TYR A 140 -12.42 -16.27 -11.91
CA TYR A 140 -12.98 -15.69 -13.13
C TYR A 140 -13.31 -16.73 -14.19
N GLU A 141 -12.39 -17.67 -14.48
CA GLU A 141 -12.55 -18.69 -15.52
C GLU A 141 -13.66 -19.70 -15.21
N GLY A 142 -13.89 -19.96 -13.94
CA GLY A 142 -14.97 -20.81 -13.47
C GLY A 142 -14.54 -21.79 -12.39
N VAL A 143 -15.45 -22.01 -11.47
CA VAL A 143 -15.34 -23.00 -10.40
C VAL A 143 -16.64 -23.79 -10.31
N GLU A 144 -16.54 -25.05 -9.93
CA GLU A 144 -17.72 -25.92 -9.79
C GLU A 144 -18.55 -25.51 -8.58
N ILE A 145 -19.80 -25.11 -8.83
CA ILE A 145 -20.77 -24.78 -7.79
C ILE A 145 -21.95 -25.74 -7.88
N LYS A 146 -22.21 -26.43 -6.78
CA LYS A 146 -23.30 -27.44 -6.71
C LYS A 146 -24.65 -26.84 -7.15
N GLY A 147 -25.25 -27.47 -8.14
CA GLY A 147 -26.53 -27.04 -8.71
C GLY A 147 -26.44 -25.93 -9.77
N ARG A 148 -25.24 -25.40 -10.04
CA ARG A 148 -25.02 -24.36 -11.06
C ARG A 148 -23.95 -24.72 -12.09
N GLY A 149 -23.22 -25.83 -11.90
CA GLY A 149 -22.09 -26.22 -12.76
C GLY A 149 -20.87 -25.32 -12.61
N SER A 150 -20.06 -25.26 -13.65
CA SER A 150 -18.87 -24.39 -13.67
C SER A 150 -19.25 -22.96 -14.00
N ILE A 151 -19.05 -22.05 -13.06
CA ILE A 151 -19.39 -20.61 -13.22
C ILE A 151 -18.25 -19.72 -12.75
N GLY A 152 -18.05 -18.59 -13.45
CA GLY A 152 -17.16 -17.52 -13.01
C GLY A 152 -17.78 -16.77 -11.84
N LEU A 153 -17.07 -16.73 -10.71
CA LEU A 153 -17.57 -16.08 -9.49
C LEU A 153 -17.29 -14.60 -9.43
N ILE A 154 -16.32 -14.10 -10.22
CA ILE A 154 -15.95 -12.68 -10.24
C ILE A 154 -15.91 -12.15 -11.66
N THR A 155 -16.03 -10.83 -11.81
CA THR A 155 -15.82 -10.11 -13.07
C THR A 155 -14.36 -10.16 -13.50
N TYR A 156 -14.05 -9.66 -14.69
CA TYR A 156 -12.69 -9.66 -15.24
C TYR A 156 -11.69 -8.98 -14.27
N LEU A 157 -10.60 -9.68 -13.98
CA LEU A 157 -9.67 -9.34 -12.89
C LEU A 157 -8.59 -8.33 -13.27
N ARG A 158 -8.39 -8.02 -14.55
CA ARG A 158 -7.40 -7.06 -15.02
C ARG A 158 -8.07 -5.76 -15.42
N THR A 159 -8.33 -4.92 -14.45
CA THR A 159 -9.05 -3.66 -14.62
C THR A 159 -8.55 -2.59 -13.67
N ASP A 160 -8.52 -1.37 -14.10
CA ASP A 160 -8.36 -0.16 -13.30
C ASP A 160 -9.68 0.59 -13.10
N SER A 161 -10.76 0.08 -13.69
CA SER A 161 -12.10 0.63 -13.57
C SER A 161 -12.72 0.34 -12.20
N THR A 162 -13.45 1.31 -11.68
CA THR A 162 -14.31 1.18 -10.48
C THR A 162 -15.80 1.23 -10.84
N ARG A 163 -16.11 1.21 -12.15
CA ARG A 163 -17.48 1.21 -12.66
C ARG A 163 -18.19 -0.09 -12.30
N VAL A 164 -19.46 -0.01 -12.09
CA VAL A 164 -20.36 -1.15 -11.87
C VAL A 164 -21.56 -1.01 -12.82
N SER A 165 -22.01 -2.11 -13.42
CA SER A 165 -23.16 -2.08 -14.33
C SER A 165 -24.45 -1.80 -13.56
N GLU A 166 -25.43 -1.22 -14.24
CA GLU A 166 -26.75 -0.92 -13.68
C GLU A 166 -27.44 -2.16 -13.11
N THR A 167 -27.30 -3.30 -13.79
CA THR A 167 -27.83 -4.58 -13.30
C THR A 167 -27.22 -4.99 -11.96
N ALA A 168 -25.91 -4.85 -11.81
CA ALA A 168 -25.24 -5.21 -10.56
C ALA A 168 -25.53 -4.20 -9.45
N GLU A 169 -25.73 -2.91 -9.79
CA GLU A 169 -26.19 -1.89 -8.85
C GLU A 169 -27.59 -2.23 -8.30
N ALA A 170 -28.52 -2.63 -9.16
CA ALA A 170 -29.86 -3.03 -8.73
C ALA A 170 -29.82 -4.29 -7.83
N GLN A 171 -29.03 -5.29 -8.20
CA GLN A 171 -28.91 -6.52 -7.42
C GLN A 171 -28.29 -6.27 -6.03
N VAL A 172 -27.24 -5.47 -5.94
CA VAL A 172 -26.59 -5.21 -4.65
C VAL A 172 -27.46 -4.31 -3.77
N LYS A 173 -28.24 -3.41 -4.36
CA LYS A 173 -29.23 -2.60 -3.64
C LYS A 173 -30.28 -3.50 -2.98
N GLU A 174 -30.93 -4.35 -3.75
CA GLU A 174 -31.91 -5.30 -3.26
C GLU A 174 -31.32 -6.20 -2.14
N PHE A 175 -30.08 -6.65 -2.34
CA PHE A 175 -29.38 -7.46 -1.35
C PHE A 175 -29.15 -6.71 -0.03
N ILE A 176 -28.69 -5.45 -0.09
CA ILE A 176 -28.42 -4.63 1.11
C ILE A 176 -29.74 -4.34 1.84
N GLU A 177 -30.76 -3.86 1.13
CA GLU A 177 -32.07 -3.54 1.69
C GLU A 177 -32.71 -4.77 2.35
N GLY A 178 -32.65 -5.93 1.71
CA GLY A 178 -33.21 -7.17 2.23
C GLY A 178 -32.47 -7.79 3.43
N ASN A 179 -31.16 -7.59 3.55
CA ASN A 179 -30.35 -8.26 4.60
C ASN A 179 -29.91 -7.32 5.73
N TYR A 180 -29.82 -6.01 5.48
CA TYR A 180 -29.32 -5.04 6.45
C TYR A 180 -30.29 -3.89 6.70
N GLY A 181 -31.28 -3.69 5.82
CA GLY A 181 -32.27 -2.62 5.87
C GLY A 181 -31.85 -1.38 5.09
N ASP A 182 -32.86 -0.54 4.78
CA ASP A 182 -32.72 0.66 3.94
C ASP A 182 -31.72 1.70 4.51
N ASP A 183 -31.56 1.70 5.84
CA ASP A 183 -30.64 2.60 6.51
C ASP A 183 -29.17 2.33 6.15
N TYR A 184 -28.84 1.13 5.68
CA TYR A 184 -27.49 0.77 5.28
C TYR A 184 -27.18 1.05 3.80
N MET A 185 -28.18 1.28 2.95
CA MET A 185 -27.97 1.58 1.54
C MET A 185 -27.42 2.99 1.35
N ALA A 186 -26.32 3.12 0.59
CA ALA A 186 -25.73 4.41 0.28
C ALA A 186 -26.67 5.25 -0.59
N THR A 187 -26.85 6.52 -0.24
CA THR A 187 -27.59 7.50 -1.05
C THR A 187 -26.71 8.11 -2.13
N GLU A 188 -25.41 8.17 -1.89
CA GLU A 188 -24.41 8.64 -2.84
C GLU A 188 -23.29 7.61 -2.93
N ILE A 189 -22.99 7.15 -4.14
CA ILE A 189 -21.92 6.18 -4.39
C ILE A 189 -20.62 6.95 -4.54
N VAL A 190 -19.61 6.57 -3.75
CA VAL A 190 -18.27 7.11 -3.86
C VAL A 190 -17.64 6.60 -5.16
N SER A 191 -17.47 7.47 -6.14
CA SER A 191 -16.68 7.18 -7.34
C SER A 191 -15.33 7.90 -7.26
N LYS A 192 -14.27 7.23 -7.70
CA LYS A 192 -12.98 7.90 -7.89
C LYS A 192 -13.15 8.84 -9.10
N LYS A 193 -13.11 10.15 -8.90
CA LYS A 193 -12.98 11.09 -10.03
C LYS A 193 -11.61 10.82 -10.65
N SER A 194 -11.59 10.03 -11.70
CA SER A 194 -10.37 9.83 -12.48
C SER A 194 -10.18 11.05 -13.38
N SER A 195 -9.03 11.69 -13.28
CA SER A 195 -8.58 12.66 -14.27
C SER A 195 -8.11 11.99 -15.57
N LYS A 196 -7.89 10.67 -15.55
CA LYS A 196 -7.55 9.85 -16.72
C LYS A 196 -8.83 9.20 -17.24
N LYS A 197 -9.03 9.21 -18.55
CA LYS A 197 -10.07 8.42 -19.20
C LYS A 197 -9.79 6.96 -18.88
N ILE A 198 -10.66 6.37 -18.07
CA ILE A 198 -10.67 4.95 -17.76
C ILE A 198 -11.10 4.23 -19.03
N GLN A 199 -10.53 3.07 -19.31
CA GLN A 199 -11.08 2.13 -20.30
C GLN A 199 -12.52 1.80 -19.90
N ASP A 200 -13.48 2.44 -20.56
CA ASP A 200 -14.91 2.34 -20.23
C ASP A 200 -15.49 0.92 -20.48
N ALA A 201 -14.71 0.04 -21.12
CA ALA A 201 -15.14 -1.31 -21.46
C ALA A 201 -15.20 -2.28 -20.26
N HIS A 202 -14.39 -2.04 -19.21
CA HIS A 202 -14.32 -2.94 -18.08
C HIS A 202 -15.08 -2.42 -16.86
N GLU A 203 -15.54 -3.36 -16.03
CA GLU A 203 -16.09 -3.08 -14.71
C GLU A 203 -15.02 -3.26 -13.62
N ALA A 204 -15.36 -2.84 -12.39
CA ALA A 204 -14.62 -3.18 -11.19
C ALA A 204 -14.63 -4.70 -10.94
N ILE A 205 -13.67 -5.17 -10.16
CA ILE A 205 -13.63 -6.55 -9.69
C ILE A 205 -14.70 -6.74 -8.61
N ARG A 206 -15.72 -7.54 -8.90
CA ARG A 206 -16.87 -7.79 -8.05
C ARG A 206 -17.38 -9.23 -8.22
N PRO A 207 -18.22 -9.76 -7.33
CA PRO A 207 -18.92 -11.01 -7.59
C PRO A 207 -19.84 -10.86 -8.83
N THR A 208 -19.93 -11.89 -9.63
CA THR A 208 -20.87 -11.95 -10.78
C THR A 208 -22.31 -11.98 -10.32
N ASP A 209 -22.55 -12.64 -9.19
CA ASP A 209 -23.85 -12.77 -8.52
C ASP A 209 -23.68 -12.50 -7.03
N VAL A 210 -24.20 -11.37 -6.54
CA VAL A 210 -24.09 -10.97 -5.13
C VAL A 210 -24.84 -11.90 -4.19
N SER A 211 -25.86 -12.62 -4.68
CA SER A 211 -26.64 -13.57 -3.89
C SER A 211 -25.82 -14.82 -3.51
N LEU A 212 -24.74 -15.12 -4.23
CA LEU A 212 -23.77 -16.16 -3.87
C LEU A 212 -22.89 -15.66 -2.72
N THR A 213 -23.45 -15.64 -1.52
CA THR A 213 -22.69 -15.19 -0.35
C THR A 213 -21.49 -16.09 -0.06
N PRO A 214 -20.44 -15.57 0.60
CA PRO A 214 -19.29 -16.38 1.00
C PRO A 214 -19.66 -17.67 1.72
N ASP A 215 -20.67 -17.64 2.60
CA ASP A 215 -21.09 -18.82 3.36
C ASP A 215 -21.68 -19.91 2.47
N MET A 216 -22.38 -19.56 1.39
CA MET A 216 -22.95 -20.51 0.45
C MET A 216 -21.89 -21.26 -0.37
N VAL A 217 -20.77 -20.61 -0.68
CA VAL A 217 -19.70 -21.19 -1.51
C VAL A 217 -18.53 -21.78 -0.70
N LYS A 218 -18.52 -21.55 0.61
CA LYS A 218 -17.40 -21.92 1.50
C LYS A 218 -17.01 -23.39 1.41
N ALA A 219 -17.98 -24.29 1.41
CA ALA A 219 -17.74 -25.74 1.37
C ALA A 219 -17.31 -26.26 -0.03
N GLN A 220 -17.41 -25.42 -1.05
CA GLN A 220 -17.22 -25.78 -2.46
C GLN A 220 -15.90 -25.23 -3.02
N LEU A 221 -15.28 -24.29 -2.33
CA LEU A 221 -14.05 -23.63 -2.75
C LEU A 221 -12.85 -24.09 -1.92
N PRO A 222 -11.68 -24.32 -2.57
CA PRO A 222 -10.42 -24.39 -1.85
C PRO A 222 -10.21 -23.17 -0.97
N ARG A 223 -9.51 -23.34 0.16
CA ARG A 223 -9.33 -22.31 1.20
C ARG A 223 -8.89 -20.94 0.65
N ASP A 224 -7.91 -20.92 -0.24
CA ASP A 224 -7.38 -19.66 -0.76
C ASP A 224 -8.34 -18.99 -1.75
N GLN A 225 -9.06 -19.77 -2.58
CA GLN A 225 -10.10 -19.24 -3.45
C GLN A 225 -11.25 -18.66 -2.62
N PHE A 226 -11.68 -19.37 -1.59
CA PHE A 226 -12.71 -18.86 -0.67
C PHE A 226 -12.32 -17.55 -0.01
N ARG A 227 -11.08 -17.45 0.51
CA ARG A 227 -10.61 -16.22 1.19
C ARG A 227 -10.56 -15.03 0.24
N LEU A 228 -10.11 -15.22 -1.00
CA LEU A 228 -10.07 -14.13 -1.98
C LEU A 228 -11.48 -13.76 -2.43
N TYR A 229 -12.36 -14.75 -2.71
CA TYR A 229 -13.75 -14.48 -3.04
C TYR A 229 -14.48 -13.71 -1.93
N GLN A 230 -14.32 -14.13 -0.68
CA GLN A 230 -14.90 -13.45 0.48
C GLN A 230 -14.42 -11.99 0.58
N LEU A 231 -13.14 -11.74 0.33
CA LEU A 231 -12.58 -10.39 0.34
C LEU A 231 -13.22 -9.52 -0.75
N ILE A 232 -13.32 -10.04 -1.97
CA ILE A 232 -13.92 -9.34 -3.12
C ILE A 232 -15.40 -9.08 -2.87
N TRP A 233 -16.14 -10.09 -2.43
CA TRP A 233 -17.56 -9.99 -2.15
C TRP A 233 -17.87 -8.94 -1.08
N LYS A 234 -17.18 -9.04 0.08
CA LYS A 234 -17.35 -8.08 1.18
C LYS A 234 -17.03 -6.66 0.75
N ARG A 235 -15.94 -6.48 0.01
CA ARG A 235 -15.53 -5.17 -0.50
C ARG A 235 -16.58 -4.56 -1.43
N PHE A 236 -17.13 -5.38 -2.32
CA PHE A 236 -18.16 -4.92 -3.27
C PHE A 236 -19.42 -4.49 -2.55
N VAL A 237 -19.98 -5.32 -1.66
CA VAL A 237 -21.19 -4.96 -0.91
C VAL A 237 -20.94 -3.72 -0.04
N ALA A 238 -19.82 -3.68 0.69
CA ALA A 238 -19.43 -2.52 1.50
C ALA A 238 -19.35 -1.22 0.68
N SER A 239 -18.91 -1.31 -0.57
CA SER A 239 -18.79 -0.13 -1.44
C SER A 239 -20.11 0.51 -1.83
N ARG A 240 -21.24 -0.15 -1.55
CA ARG A 240 -22.62 0.31 -1.80
C ARG A 240 -23.38 0.60 -0.50
N MET A 241 -22.70 0.44 0.65
CA MET A 241 -23.28 0.77 1.95
C MET A 241 -22.96 2.21 2.37
N LYS A 242 -23.79 2.75 3.27
CA LYS A 242 -23.54 4.07 3.88
C LYS A 242 -22.19 4.12 4.60
N ASN A 243 -21.64 5.30 4.65
CA ASN A 243 -20.44 5.59 5.42
C ASN A 243 -20.64 5.27 6.91
N ALA A 244 -19.58 4.85 7.58
CA ALA A 244 -19.57 4.77 9.02
C ALA A 244 -19.40 6.15 9.66
N VAL A 245 -20.08 6.37 10.80
CA VAL A 245 -20.03 7.64 11.53
C VAL A 245 -19.54 7.37 12.95
N TYR A 246 -18.54 8.13 13.34
CA TYR A 246 -18.01 8.13 14.69
C TYR A 246 -18.38 9.42 15.39
N ASP A 247 -18.95 9.31 16.58
CA ASP A 247 -19.07 10.43 17.49
C ASP A 247 -17.69 10.69 18.12
N THR A 248 -17.19 11.89 17.99
CA THR A 248 -15.87 12.29 18.47
C THR A 248 -15.99 13.25 19.64
N PHE A 249 -15.12 13.08 20.60
CA PHE A 249 -15.03 13.92 21.79
C PHE A 249 -13.58 14.31 22.01
N ASN A 250 -13.28 15.57 21.82
CA ASN A 250 -11.95 16.15 21.96
C ASN A 250 -11.94 17.15 23.11
N VAL A 251 -10.99 16.98 24.01
CA VAL A 251 -10.85 17.83 25.20
C VAL A 251 -9.48 18.49 25.17
N LYS A 252 -9.46 19.79 25.40
CA LYS A 252 -8.24 20.54 25.67
C LYS A 252 -8.15 20.81 27.17
N ILE A 253 -7.03 20.41 27.76
CA ILE A 253 -6.75 20.53 29.18
C ILE A 253 -5.57 21.46 29.33
N GLY A 254 -5.73 22.52 30.14
CA GLY A 254 -4.69 23.49 30.44
C GLY A 254 -3.91 23.13 31.71
N ALA A 255 -2.61 23.37 31.69
CA ALA A 255 -1.73 23.37 32.85
C ALA A 255 -0.78 24.58 32.74
N GLY A 256 -1.03 25.63 33.49
CA GLY A 256 -0.31 26.91 33.37
C GLY A 256 -0.49 27.54 31.97
N GLU A 257 0.61 27.73 31.27
CA GLU A 257 0.62 28.27 29.89
C GLU A 257 0.49 27.18 28.82
N TYR A 258 0.54 25.92 29.21
CA TYR A 258 0.57 24.81 28.30
C TYR A 258 -0.79 24.10 28.17
N VAL A 259 -0.94 23.37 27.05
CA VAL A 259 -2.17 22.69 26.70
C VAL A 259 -1.87 21.21 26.40
N PHE A 260 -2.71 20.35 26.91
CA PHE A 260 -2.75 18.93 26.63
C PHE A 260 -4.03 18.59 25.89
N ASN A 261 -3.97 17.60 25.02
CA ASN A 261 -5.13 17.09 24.27
C ASN A 261 -5.49 15.68 24.70
N ALA A 262 -6.77 15.42 24.82
CA ALA A 262 -7.31 14.08 24.95
C ALA A 262 -8.45 13.90 23.94
N SER A 263 -8.51 12.74 23.31
CA SER A 263 -9.59 12.43 22.39
C SER A 263 -10.12 11.03 22.61
N THR A 264 -11.42 10.88 22.37
CA THR A 264 -12.07 9.58 22.33
C THR A 264 -13.11 9.57 21.23
N SER A 265 -13.39 8.39 20.70
CA SER A 265 -14.44 8.23 19.70
C SER A 265 -15.26 6.97 19.98
N LYS A 266 -16.50 6.99 19.55
CA LYS A 266 -17.46 5.89 19.63
C LYS A 266 -18.10 5.71 18.27
N ILE A 267 -18.38 4.48 17.89
CA ILE A 267 -19.16 4.21 16.67
C ILE A 267 -20.59 4.63 16.93
N GLY A 268 -21.03 5.67 16.23
CA GLY A 268 -22.43 6.12 16.24
C GLY A 268 -23.28 5.33 15.24
N PHE A 269 -22.72 5.11 14.03
CA PHE A 269 -23.31 4.25 13.00
C PHE A 269 -22.21 3.45 12.30
N ASP A 270 -22.34 2.12 12.26
CA ASP A 270 -21.29 1.24 11.72
C ASP A 270 -21.24 1.22 10.19
N GLY A 271 -22.34 1.49 9.49
CA GLY A 271 -22.42 1.57 8.04
C GLY A 271 -21.78 0.35 7.36
N PHE A 272 -20.91 0.59 6.38
CA PHE A 272 -20.20 -0.46 5.65
C PHE A 272 -19.33 -1.35 6.56
N MET A 273 -18.93 -0.87 7.72
CA MET A 273 -18.12 -1.64 8.67
C MET A 273 -18.88 -2.84 9.27
N LYS A 274 -20.17 -2.90 9.08
CA LYS A 274 -20.99 -4.08 9.42
C LYS A 274 -20.47 -5.36 8.79
N ILE A 275 -19.92 -5.28 7.58
CA ILE A 275 -19.48 -6.45 6.81
C ILE A 275 -18.01 -6.38 6.37
N TYR A 276 -17.43 -5.20 6.31
CA TYR A 276 -16.08 -5.00 5.81
C TYR A 276 -15.26 -4.10 6.72
N THR A 277 -14.15 -4.64 7.19
CA THR A 277 -13.09 -3.88 7.84
C THR A 277 -11.81 -4.16 7.06
N ASP A 278 -11.20 -3.11 6.52
CA ASP A 278 -9.92 -3.25 5.85
C ASP A 278 -8.77 -3.46 6.87
N SER A 279 -7.62 -3.87 6.35
CA SER A 279 -6.45 -4.15 7.18
C SER A 279 -5.81 -2.91 7.83
N ASP A 280 -6.16 -1.73 7.35
CA ASP A 280 -5.68 -0.44 7.89
C ASP A 280 -6.65 0.17 8.92
N ASN A 281 -7.54 -0.63 9.51
CA ASN A 281 -8.46 -0.15 10.52
C ASN A 281 -7.72 0.36 11.76
N GLU A 282 -7.82 1.66 11.99
CA GLU A 282 -7.48 2.24 13.28
C GLU A 282 -8.38 1.62 14.36
N LYS A 283 -7.77 1.09 15.40
CA LYS A 283 -8.50 0.67 16.58
C LYS A 283 -9.19 1.89 17.17
N VAL A 284 -10.51 1.86 17.25
CA VAL A 284 -11.26 2.91 17.93
C VAL A 284 -10.93 2.85 19.41
N VAL A 285 -10.17 3.81 19.90
CA VAL A 285 -9.88 3.92 21.32
C VAL A 285 -11.06 4.62 21.97
N THR A 286 -11.91 3.83 22.61
CA THR A 286 -13.03 4.35 23.40
C THR A 286 -12.58 4.53 24.83
N ASN A 287 -12.45 5.78 25.29
CA ASN A 287 -12.19 6.11 26.68
C ASN A 287 -13.44 6.75 27.30
N ASN A 288 -14.17 5.96 28.07
CA ASN A 288 -15.40 6.42 28.71
C ASN A 288 -15.18 7.49 29.80
N THR A 289 -13.97 7.65 30.32
CA THR A 289 -13.64 8.68 31.28
C THR A 289 -13.55 10.04 30.59
N ILE A 290 -12.82 10.10 29.46
CA ILE A 290 -12.70 11.32 28.64
C ILE A 290 -14.08 11.77 28.13
N ALA A 291 -14.95 10.84 27.72
CA ALA A 291 -16.29 11.14 27.20
C ALA A 291 -17.24 11.77 28.26
N LYS A 292 -16.91 11.67 29.55
CA LYS A 292 -17.70 12.19 30.68
C LYS A 292 -17.17 13.50 31.24
N LEU A 293 -16.07 14.01 30.71
CA LEU A 293 -15.51 15.28 31.16
C LEU A 293 -16.42 16.44 30.74
N ASP A 294 -16.50 17.44 31.61
CA ASP A 294 -17.13 18.73 31.40
C ASP A 294 -16.16 19.87 31.83
N LYS A 295 -16.57 21.11 31.65
CA LYS A 295 -15.72 22.26 31.99
C LYS A 295 -15.44 22.42 33.50
N ASP A 296 -16.31 21.85 34.33
CA ASP A 296 -16.22 21.92 35.77
C ASP A 296 -15.57 20.66 36.37
N SER A 297 -15.05 19.77 35.52
CA SER A 297 -14.41 18.54 35.96
C SER A 297 -13.14 18.82 36.74
N GLU A 298 -13.09 18.37 37.99
CA GLU A 298 -11.89 18.42 38.82
C GLU A 298 -10.95 17.27 38.39
N LEU A 299 -9.73 17.65 37.97
CA LEU A 299 -8.69 16.75 37.52
C LEU A 299 -7.56 16.70 38.53
N GLU A 300 -7.25 15.50 38.99
CA GLU A 300 -6.13 15.22 39.87
C GLU A 300 -4.92 14.79 39.03
N PHE A 301 -3.80 15.44 39.16
CA PHE A 301 -2.54 15.07 38.53
C PHE A 301 -1.95 13.84 39.24
N VAL A 302 -1.51 12.86 38.48
CA VAL A 302 -0.86 11.64 38.99
C VAL A 302 0.62 11.64 38.66
N LYS A 303 0.99 11.72 37.41
CA LYS A 303 2.39 11.70 36.94
C LYS A 303 2.51 12.20 35.51
N PHE A 304 3.73 12.57 35.13
CA PHE A 304 4.14 12.71 33.74
C PHE A 304 4.74 11.39 33.25
N GLU A 305 4.53 11.10 31.95
CA GLU A 305 5.21 10.04 31.22
C GLU A 305 6.00 10.69 30.09
N GLU A 306 7.30 10.52 30.13
CA GLU A 306 8.26 11.15 29.23
C GLU A 306 8.75 10.08 28.25
N ASN A 307 8.60 10.33 26.95
CA ASN A 307 8.95 9.36 25.93
C ASN A 307 9.97 9.97 24.95
N GLN A 308 11.14 9.34 24.88
CA GLN A 308 12.15 9.64 23.90
C GLN A 308 11.89 8.90 22.62
N HIS A 309 11.93 9.59 21.49
CA HIS A 309 11.74 9.03 20.18
C HIS A 309 12.83 9.46 19.21
N PHE A 310 13.03 8.65 18.20
CA PHE A 310 13.85 8.98 17.05
C PHE A 310 13.02 8.83 15.80
N THR A 311 13.14 9.79 14.87
CA THR A 311 12.52 9.64 13.55
C THR A 311 13.02 8.35 12.89
N GLN A 312 12.16 7.67 12.17
CA GLN A 312 12.48 6.40 11.51
C GLN A 312 12.69 6.63 10.00
N PRO A 313 13.57 5.87 9.37
CA PRO A 313 13.69 5.90 7.92
C PRO A 313 12.38 5.47 7.25
N PRO A 314 12.18 5.80 5.97
CA PRO A 314 11.06 5.25 5.24
C PRO A 314 11.12 3.72 5.25
N ALA A 315 9.98 3.07 5.31
CA ALA A 315 9.92 1.61 5.32
C ALA A 315 10.36 1.02 3.97
N HIS A 316 11.00 -0.15 3.99
CA HIS A 316 11.22 -0.95 2.78
C HIS A 316 9.91 -1.21 2.05
N PHE A 317 9.96 -1.30 0.73
CA PHE A 317 8.77 -1.66 -0.01
C PHE A 317 8.32 -3.09 0.30
N THR A 318 7.03 -3.27 0.46
CA THR A 318 6.36 -4.56 0.29
C THR A 318 5.85 -4.67 -1.14
N GLU A 319 5.48 -5.87 -1.61
CA GLU A 319 4.84 -6.01 -2.93
C GLU A 319 3.61 -5.07 -3.06
N ALA A 320 2.79 -4.98 -2.02
CA ALA A 320 1.62 -4.09 -2.00
C ALA A 320 1.99 -2.62 -2.10
N ALA A 321 3.01 -2.18 -1.37
CA ALA A 321 3.48 -0.80 -1.40
C ALA A 321 4.11 -0.45 -2.75
N LEU A 322 4.86 -1.39 -3.36
CA LEU A 322 5.43 -1.20 -4.70
C LEU A 322 4.34 -1.09 -5.77
N VAL A 323 3.33 -1.97 -5.76
CA VAL A 323 2.17 -1.87 -6.67
C VAL A 323 1.48 -0.52 -6.53
N LYS A 324 1.25 -0.07 -5.29
CA LYS A 324 0.64 1.24 -5.03
C LYS A 324 1.47 2.39 -5.60
N ALA A 325 2.78 2.38 -5.35
CA ALA A 325 3.69 3.41 -5.84
C ALA A 325 3.78 3.43 -7.38
N MET A 326 3.81 2.25 -8.01
CA MET A 326 3.77 2.13 -9.48
C MET A 326 2.46 2.70 -10.05
N GLU A 327 1.29 2.36 -9.45
CA GLU A 327 -0.01 2.88 -9.87
C GLU A 327 -0.08 4.41 -9.75
N GLU A 328 0.35 4.96 -8.61
CA GLU A 328 0.35 6.41 -8.34
C GLU A 328 1.22 7.19 -9.32
N GLN A 329 2.34 6.62 -9.75
CA GLN A 329 3.24 7.21 -10.74
C GLN A 329 2.86 6.87 -12.20
N GLY A 330 1.81 6.07 -12.43
CA GLY A 330 1.38 5.67 -13.76
C GLY A 330 2.29 4.66 -14.45
N ILE A 331 3.10 3.93 -13.69
CA ILE A 331 4.07 2.94 -14.15
C ILE A 331 3.41 1.57 -14.18
N GLY A 332 3.35 0.97 -15.36
CA GLY A 332 2.68 -0.33 -15.55
C GLY A 332 1.16 -0.21 -15.63
N ARG A 333 0.51 -1.35 -15.76
CA ARG A 333 -0.95 -1.51 -15.93
C ARG A 333 -1.41 -2.76 -15.17
N PRO A 334 -2.73 -2.98 -15.01
CA PRO A 334 -3.27 -4.17 -14.34
C PRO A 334 -2.67 -5.50 -14.77
N SER A 335 -2.26 -5.62 -16.04
CA SER A 335 -1.64 -6.82 -16.59
C SER A 335 -0.16 -6.99 -16.25
N THR A 336 0.54 -5.94 -15.83
CA THR A 336 2.00 -5.92 -15.69
C THR A 336 2.50 -5.85 -14.24
N TYR A 337 1.70 -5.41 -13.26
CA TYR A 337 2.18 -5.28 -11.87
C TYR A 337 2.75 -6.59 -11.31
N ALA A 338 1.95 -7.65 -11.27
CA ALA A 338 2.39 -8.93 -10.72
C ALA A 338 3.52 -9.60 -11.54
N PRO A 339 3.50 -9.62 -12.90
CA PRO A 339 4.62 -10.10 -13.69
C PRO A 339 5.91 -9.33 -13.46
N THR A 340 5.85 -8.01 -13.33
CA THR A 340 7.03 -7.16 -13.07
C THR A 340 7.69 -7.54 -11.75
N ILE A 341 6.92 -7.57 -10.67
CA ILE A 341 7.42 -7.95 -9.33
C ILE A 341 7.95 -9.39 -9.36
N GLY A 342 7.22 -10.30 -9.97
CA GLY A 342 7.65 -11.69 -10.10
C GLY A 342 8.95 -11.83 -10.89
N THR A 343 9.18 -10.99 -11.90
CA THR A 343 10.40 -11.00 -12.70
C THR A 343 11.60 -10.52 -11.89
N ILE A 344 11.52 -9.38 -11.21
CA ILE A 344 12.65 -8.84 -10.44
C ILE A 344 13.03 -9.73 -9.25
N VAL A 345 12.05 -10.40 -8.62
CA VAL A 345 12.31 -11.40 -7.58
C VAL A 345 12.86 -12.69 -8.18
N GLY A 346 12.26 -13.20 -9.25
CA GLY A 346 12.71 -14.44 -9.92
C GLY A 346 14.10 -14.32 -10.56
N ARG A 347 14.51 -13.13 -10.97
CA ARG A 347 15.87 -12.81 -11.45
C ARG A 347 16.86 -12.53 -10.31
N ARG A 348 16.38 -12.55 -9.06
CA ARG A 348 17.18 -12.26 -7.87
C ARG A 348 17.78 -10.85 -7.85
N TYR A 349 17.18 -9.91 -8.53
CA TYR A 349 17.52 -8.49 -8.36
C TYR A 349 17.05 -8.00 -7.00
N VAL A 350 16.02 -8.66 -6.48
CA VAL A 350 15.36 -8.37 -5.22
C VAL A 350 15.11 -9.68 -4.48
N THR A 351 15.38 -9.71 -3.20
CA THR A 351 14.99 -10.77 -2.28
C THR A 351 13.77 -10.35 -1.47
N LYS A 352 13.03 -11.34 -1.00
CA LYS A 352 11.87 -11.10 -0.14
C LYS A 352 12.11 -11.72 1.22
N GLU A 353 12.16 -10.89 2.26
CA GLU A 353 12.22 -11.33 3.64
C GLU A 353 10.92 -10.96 4.35
N LYS A 354 10.18 -11.97 4.80
CA LYS A 354 8.81 -11.80 5.34
C LYS A 354 7.90 -11.12 4.32
N LYS A 355 7.66 -9.82 4.46
CA LYS A 355 6.84 -9.01 3.55
C LYS A 355 7.66 -7.96 2.79
N ASN A 356 8.86 -7.66 3.22
CA ASN A 356 9.71 -6.62 2.68
C ASN A 356 10.53 -7.12 1.49
N LEU A 357 10.79 -6.22 0.57
CA LEU A 357 11.63 -6.41 -0.59
C LEU A 357 12.98 -5.70 -0.35
N TYR A 358 14.06 -6.41 -0.56
CA TYR A 358 15.43 -5.91 -0.41
C TYR A 358 16.18 -6.05 -1.72
N VAL A 359 16.90 -5.01 -2.10
CA VAL A 359 17.74 -5.06 -3.31
C VAL A 359 18.99 -5.90 -3.02
N THR A 360 19.39 -6.72 -3.98
CA THR A 360 20.61 -7.52 -3.90
C THR A 360 21.77 -6.79 -4.59
N GLU A 361 23.03 -7.18 -4.34
CA GLU A 361 24.19 -6.68 -5.07
C GLU A 361 24.03 -6.83 -6.61
N LEU A 362 23.40 -7.94 -7.04
CA LEU A 362 23.08 -8.15 -8.45
C LEU A 362 22.04 -7.13 -8.94
N GLY A 363 21.03 -6.84 -8.13
CA GLY A 363 20.03 -5.82 -8.44
C GLY A 363 20.62 -4.42 -8.55
N GLU A 364 21.50 -4.05 -7.63
CA GLU A 364 22.24 -2.78 -7.65
C GLU A 364 23.13 -2.66 -8.90
N ALA A 365 23.86 -3.73 -9.22
CA ALA A 365 24.74 -3.73 -10.41
C ALA A 365 23.91 -3.56 -11.70
N VAL A 366 22.79 -4.26 -11.83
CA VAL A 366 21.86 -4.10 -12.97
C VAL A 366 21.29 -2.69 -13.01
N ASN A 367 20.81 -2.16 -11.87
CA ASN A 367 20.28 -0.80 -11.79
C ASN A 367 21.32 0.25 -12.17
N ASN A 368 22.57 0.11 -11.71
CA ASN A 368 23.65 1.03 -12.02
C ASN A 368 23.98 1.04 -13.52
N VAL A 369 24.04 -0.13 -14.17
CA VAL A 369 24.18 -0.21 -15.63
C VAL A 369 23.02 0.50 -16.32
N MET A 370 21.79 0.26 -15.87
CA MET A 370 20.61 0.89 -16.45
C MET A 370 20.59 2.41 -16.23
N LYS A 371 20.93 2.89 -15.03
CA LYS A 371 21.01 4.35 -14.72
C LYS A 371 22.10 5.03 -15.55
N THR A 372 23.24 4.37 -15.78
CA THR A 372 24.40 4.96 -16.47
C THR A 372 24.21 4.96 -18.00
N ALA A 373 23.81 3.84 -18.57
CA ALA A 373 23.76 3.68 -20.03
C ALA A 373 22.36 3.90 -20.63
N PHE A 374 21.30 3.75 -19.84
CA PHE A 374 19.92 3.78 -20.30
C PHE A 374 19.04 4.66 -19.40
N SER A 375 19.57 5.81 -18.96
CA SER A 375 18.91 6.71 -18.00
C SER A 375 17.48 7.08 -18.39
N VAL A 376 17.22 7.31 -19.69
CA VAL A 376 15.88 7.62 -20.21
C VAL A 376 14.91 6.46 -20.03
N ILE A 377 15.36 5.20 -20.21
CA ILE A 377 14.50 4.01 -20.13
C ILE A 377 14.08 3.74 -18.69
N VAL A 378 14.94 4.05 -17.71
CA VAL A 378 14.64 3.89 -16.29
C VAL A 378 14.05 5.14 -15.66
N ASP A 379 13.77 6.16 -16.45
CA ASP A 379 13.06 7.34 -16.00
C ASP A 379 11.58 7.04 -15.76
N THR A 380 11.06 7.46 -14.61
CA THR A 380 9.68 7.20 -14.20
C THR A 380 8.67 7.95 -15.05
N GLU A 381 8.99 9.20 -15.40
CA GLU A 381 8.13 10.06 -16.22
C GLU A 381 8.09 9.54 -17.67
N PHE A 382 9.24 9.17 -18.22
CA PHE A 382 9.30 8.53 -19.55
C PHE A 382 8.43 7.27 -19.61
N THR A 383 8.51 6.42 -18.58
CA THR A 383 7.71 5.20 -18.56
C THR A 383 6.22 5.49 -18.42
N ALA A 384 5.82 6.44 -17.57
CA ALA A 384 4.42 6.86 -17.44
C ALA A 384 3.87 7.46 -18.73
N ASN A 385 4.68 8.28 -19.44
CA ASN A 385 4.32 8.85 -20.73
C ASN A 385 4.16 7.77 -21.81
N MET A 386 5.05 6.78 -21.83
CA MET A 386 4.95 5.64 -22.76
C MET A 386 3.67 4.83 -22.51
N GLU A 387 3.28 4.58 -21.24
CA GLU A 387 2.01 3.93 -20.92
C GLU A 387 0.82 4.75 -21.46
N SER A 388 0.86 6.07 -21.33
CA SER A 388 -0.20 6.96 -21.83
C SER A 388 -0.25 6.98 -23.37
N LEU A 389 0.90 6.86 -24.04
CA LEU A 389 0.96 6.72 -25.51
C LEU A 389 0.36 5.38 -25.95
N LEU A 390 0.63 4.29 -25.21
CA LEU A 390 0.05 2.97 -25.51
C LEU A 390 -1.48 2.97 -25.31
N ASP A 391 -1.98 3.64 -24.27
CA ASP A 391 -3.42 3.84 -24.09
C ASP A 391 -4.03 4.62 -25.29
N SER A 392 -3.30 5.63 -25.80
CA SER A 392 -3.75 6.40 -26.97
C SER A 392 -3.76 5.58 -28.27
N VAL A 393 -2.86 4.57 -28.37
CA VAL A 393 -2.91 3.58 -29.49
C VAL A 393 -4.13 2.71 -29.39
N GLU A 394 -4.46 2.23 -28.18
CA GLU A 394 -5.64 1.42 -27.93
C GLU A 394 -6.94 2.16 -28.25
N GLU A 395 -6.98 3.45 -27.94
CA GLU A 395 -8.09 4.36 -28.30
C GLU A 395 -8.13 4.71 -29.81
N GLY A 396 -7.18 4.24 -30.61
CA GLY A 396 -7.08 4.53 -32.05
C GLY A 396 -6.66 5.96 -32.40
N LYS A 397 -6.14 6.72 -31.41
CA LYS A 397 -5.71 8.13 -31.61
C LYS A 397 -4.32 8.26 -32.22
N ILE A 398 -3.47 7.28 -31.99
CA ILE A 398 -2.07 7.27 -32.44
C ILE A 398 -1.78 5.94 -33.10
N GLU A 399 -1.07 5.98 -34.26
CA GLU A 399 -0.59 4.76 -34.90
C GLU A 399 0.60 4.21 -34.14
N TRP A 400 0.59 2.93 -33.75
CA TRP A 400 1.65 2.27 -32.96
C TRP A 400 3.04 2.34 -33.64
N LYS A 401 3.10 2.31 -35.01
CA LYS A 401 4.35 2.43 -35.75
C LYS A 401 5.02 3.77 -35.54
N THR A 402 4.26 4.85 -35.31
CA THR A 402 4.81 6.18 -35.02
C THR A 402 5.60 6.19 -33.72
N ILE A 403 5.07 5.54 -32.67
CA ILE A 403 5.80 5.41 -31.40
C ILE A 403 7.12 4.67 -31.60
N ILE A 404 7.10 3.57 -32.36
CA ILE A 404 8.31 2.79 -32.59
C ILE A 404 9.34 3.56 -33.44
N ARG A 405 8.92 4.25 -34.50
CA ARG A 405 9.81 5.08 -35.33
C ARG A 405 10.52 6.17 -34.52
N ASN A 406 9.83 6.76 -33.56
CA ASN A 406 10.40 7.82 -32.73
C ASN A 406 11.33 7.27 -31.64
N PHE A 407 11.07 6.07 -31.13
CA PHE A 407 11.80 5.51 -30.00
C PHE A 407 13.02 4.64 -30.39
N TYR A 408 12.89 3.85 -31.47
CA TYR A 408 13.87 2.81 -31.78
C TYR A 408 15.25 3.33 -32.15
N PRO A 409 15.42 4.43 -32.96
CA PRO A 409 16.73 4.97 -33.28
C PRO A 409 17.54 5.36 -32.05
N ASP A 410 16.91 6.00 -31.06
CA ASP A 410 17.58 6.42 -29.84
C ASP A 410 17.97 5.20 -28.97
N LEU A 411 17.13 4.17 -28.91
CA LEU A 411 17.46 2.92 -28.25
C LEU A 411 18.68 2.25 -28.89
N GLU A 412 18.73 2.18 -30.22
CA GLU A 412 19.85 1.57 -30.95
C GLU A 412 21.16 2.30 -30.69
N LEU A 413 21.13 3.63 -30.67
CA LEU A 413 22.30 4.46 -30.34
C LEU A 413 22.75 4.22 -28.89
N MET A 414 21.83 4.21 -27.93
CA MET A 414 22.17 3.93 -26.53
C MET A 414 22.80 2.53 -26.37
N VAL A 415 22.27 1.51 -27.03
CA VAL A 415 22.85 0.14 -26.97
C VAL A 415 24.27 0.13 -27.52
N LYS A 416 24.53 0.71 -28.71
CA LYS A 416 25.86 0.78 -29.33
C LYS A 416 26.87 1.53 -28.46
N ASP A 417 26.44 2.63 -27.85
CA ASP A 417 27.27 3.41 -26.93
C ASP A 417 27.58 2.62 -25.64
N ALA A 418 26.62 1.94 -25.10
CA ALA A 418 26.78 1.09 -23.92
C ALA A 418 27.69 -0.12 -24.16
N GLU A 419 27.63 -0.75 -25.35
CA GLU A 419 28.53 -1.85 -25.70
C GLU A 419 29.99 -1.42 -25.65
N GLN A 420 30.29 -0.19 -26.07
CA GLN A 420 31.65 0.36 -26.14
C GLN A 420 32.14 0.88 -24.77
N LYS A 421 31.29 1.54 -24.00
CA LYS A 421 31.66 2.28 -22.78
C LYS A 421 31.59 1.48 -21.50
N LEU A 422 30.65 0.50 -21.42
CA LEU A 422 30.47 -0.27 -20.20
C LEU A 422 31.62 -1.27 -20.01
N GLU A 423 32.21 -1.25 -18.83
CA GLU A 423 33.16 -2.26 -18.39
C GLU A 423 32.45 -3.52 -17.90
N LYS A 424 33.18 -4.63 -17.81
CA LYS A 424 32.66 -5.89 -17.26
C LYS A 424 32.62 -5.80 -15.75
N ILE A 425 31.43 -5.99 -15.18
CA ILE A 425 31.19 -5.99 -13.73
C ILE A 425 31.33 -7.42 -13.23
N GLN A 426 32.22 -7.62 -12.25
CA GLN A 426 32.33 -8.88 -11.52
C GLN A 426 31.57 -8.76 -10.20
N ILE A 427 30.54 -9.58 -10.03
CA ILE A 427 29.84 -9.70 -8.76
C ILE A 427 30.47 -10.88 -8.02
N ALA A 428 30.86 -10.66 -6.78
CA ALA A 428 31.38 -11.72 -5.94
C ALA A 428 30.31 -12.81 -5.75
N ASP A 429 30.75 -14.06 -5.76
CA ASP A 429 29.83 -15.14 -5.40
C ASP A 429 29.55 -15.08 -3.88
N GLU A 430 28.33 -15.39 -3.51
CA GLU A 430 27.91 -15.47 -2.09
C GLU A 430 28.70 -16.57 -1.38
N GLU A 431 29.43 -16.22 -0.32
CA GLU A 431 30.16 -17.18 0.49
C GLU A 431 29.20 -17.98 1.39
N SER A 432 29.41 -19.28 1.47
CA SER A 432 28.73 -20.14 2.43
C SER A 432 29.50 -20.23 3.73
N ASP A 433 28.86 -20.73 4.79
CA ASP A 433 29.55 -21.03 6.07
C ASP A 433 30.40 -22.29 5.99
N GLU A 434 30.32 -23.03 4.89
CA GLU A 434 31.11 -24.25 4.67
C GLU A 434 32.51 -23.91 4.18
N ILE A 435 33.50 -24.63 4.70
CA ILE A 435 34.92 -24.52 4.34
C ILE A 435 35.29 -25.67 3.41
N CYS A 436 35.97 -25.36 2.32
CA CYS A 436 36.49 -26.39 1.42
C CYS A 436 37.57 -27.24 2.12
N GLU A 437 37.36 -28.55 2.17
CA GLU A 437 38.28 -29.50 2.82
C GLU A 437 39.66 -29.56 2.12
N GLU A 438 39.71 -29.25 0.82
CA GLU A 438 40.94 -29.31 0.03
C GLU A 438 41.81 -28.05 0.13
N CYS A 439 41.19 -26.84 0.17
CA CYS A 439 41.94 -25.58 0.07
C CYS A 439 41.73 -24.65 1.29
N GLY A 440 40.87 -25.00 2.23
CA GLY A 440 40.60 -24.22 3.45
C GLY A 440 39.89 -22.89 3.22
N ARG A 441 39.43 -22.57 2.00
CA ARG A 441 38.65 -21.36 1.71
C ARG A 441 37.16 -21.62 1.95
N ARG A 442 36.40 -20.57 2.22
CA ARG A 442 34.94 -20.64 2.22
C ARG A 442 34.40 -21.08 0.85
N MET A 443 33.45 -21.97 0.85
CA MET A 443 32.75 -22.36 -0.37
C MET A 443 31.84 -21.26 -0.80
N VAL A 444 31.50 -21.21 -2.09
CA VAL A 444 30.59 -20.24 -2.67
C VAL A 444 29.31 -20.89 -3.13
N ILE A 445 28.20 -20.22 -2.91
CA ILE A 445 26.88 -20.69 -3.34
C ILE A 445 26.75 -20.43 -4.83
N LYS A 446 26.70 -21.48 -5.63
CA LYS A 446 26.38 -21.40 -7.05
C LYS A 446 24.93 -21.78 -7.29
N TYR A 447 24.23 -20.89 -7.92
CA TYR A 447 22.83 -21.13 -8.26
C TYR A 447 22.73 -21.69 -9.68
N GLY A 448 22.19 -22.90 -9.80
CA GLY A 448 21.90 -23.53 -11.07
C GLY A 448 20.73 -22.89 -11.82
N PRO A 449 20.47 -23.30 -13.07
CA PRO A 449 19.36 -22.78 -13.88
C PRO A 449 17.98 -23.30 -13.43
N HIS A 450 17.92 -24.21 -12.45
CA HIS A 450 16.68 -24.85 -11.96
C HIS A 450 16.44 -24.55 -10.50
#